data_63f870d834d8f80e139015a81cafe9a5
#
_entry.id   63f870d834d8f80e139015a81cafe9a5
#
_cell.length_a   1.000
_cell.length_b   1.000
_cell.length_c   1.000
_cell.angle_alpha   90.00
_cell.angle_beta   90.00
_cell.angle_gamma   90.00
#
_symmetry.space_group_name_H-M   'P 1'
#
loop_
_entity.id
_entity.type
_entity.pdbx_description
1 polymer ?
#
loop_
_entity_poly.entity_id
_entity_poly.type
_entity_poly.pdbx_seq_one_letter_code
_entity_poly.pdbx_strand_id
1 'polypeptide(L)'
;MGTLNLGTNGKIQSTNIDLSGDWSNAPSGTIISHAYGTMGSSFSTTSDSQVATGLITSPLVKKLPNGSAAGTSRIHVFCFGGNRDSNSESGQDVTLIYRSVNGQSYTERDYADAQYVGGYWNPHCASIVDTSVGAMGVGDTVRYQMYVRCRGGGYTIWFHREIGGVSGSPYIIAQEIVN
;
A
#
# COMPACT_ATOMS: atom_id res chain seq x y z
N MET A 1 -2.79 -29.40 21.36
CA MET A 1 -1.60 -28.56 21.13
C MET A 1 -0.69 -29.33 20.19
N GLY A 2 -0.58 -28.88 18.94
CA GLY A 2 0.28 -29.54 17.95
C GLY A 2 1.74 -29.19 18.20
N THR A 3 2.60 -30.17 18.31
CA THR A 3 4.05 -29.94 18.45
C THR A 3 4.67 -29.84 17.06
N LEU A 4 5.31 -28.72 16.74
CA LEU A 4 6.13 -28.59 15.55
C LEU A 4 7.40 -29.44 15.74
N ASN A 5 7.46 -30.58 15.05
CA ASN A 5 8.65 -31.45 15.10
C ASN A 5 9.64 -30.97 14.04
N LEU A 6 10.66 -30.23 14.47
CA LEU A 6 11.80 -29.89 13.63
C LEU A 6 12.66 -31.15 13.53
N GLY A 7 12.71 -31.81 12.37
CA GLY A 7 13.58 -32.97 12.14
C GLY A 7 15.03 -32.73 12.57
N THR A 8 15.86 -33.76 12.60
CA THR A 8 17.24 -33.84 13.16
C THR A 8 18.18 -32.69 12.74
N ASN A 9 17.85 -31.90 11.76
CA ASN A 9 18.65 -30.76 11.28
C ASN A 9 18.06 -29.39 11.59
N GLY A 10 16.97 -29.29 12.36
CA GLY A 10 16.33 -28.01 12.70
C GLY A 10 15.80 -27.21 11.50
N LYS A 11 15.71 -27.80 10.31
CA LYS A 11 15.23 -27.15 9.10
C LYS A 11 13.76 -27.46 8.87
N ILE A 12 12.95 -26.41 8.71
CA ILE A 12 11.59 -26.53 8.20
C ILE A 12 11.71 -26.69 6.69
N GLN A 13 11.31 -27.86 6.15
CA GLN A 13 11.23 -28.03 4.70
C GLN A 13 9.95 -27.34 4.21
N SER A 14 10.10 -26.40 3.29
CA SER A 14 9.02 -25.57 2.75
C SER A 14 7.89 -26.36 2.06
N THR A 15 8.15 -27.59 1.66
CA THR A 15 7.14 -28.46 0.99
C THR A 15 6.04 -28.98 1.92
N ASN A 16 6.20 -28.86 3.24
CA ASN A 16 5.25 -29.36 4.24
C ASN A 16 4.67 -28.28 5.15
N ILE A 17 4.91 -27.01 4.86
CA ILE A 17 4.29 -25.93 5.61
C ILE A 17 2.96 -25.62 4.92
N ASP A 18 1.88 -26.10 5.51
CA ASP A 18 0.56 -25.63 5.14
C ASP A 18 0.36 -24.19 5.65
N LEU A 19 0.63 -23.25 4.76
CA LEU A 19 0.43 -21.82 5.03
C LEU A 19 -1.05 -21.40 4.90
N SER A 20 -1.95 -22.35 4.62
CA SER A 20 -3.40 -22.12 4.67
C SER A 20 -3.96 -22.21 6.09
N GLY A 21 -3.10 -22.51 7.08
CA GLY A 21 -3.48 -22.76 8.46
C GLY A 21 -4.12 -21.59 9.19
N ASP A 22 -4.65 -21.91 10.35
CA ASP A 22 -5.25 -20.94 11.27
C ASP A 22 -4.21 -19.98 11.86
N TRP A 23 -4.21 -18.75 11.38
CA TRP A 23 -3.32 -17.67 11.83
C TRP A 23 -3.79 -16.96 13.09
N SER A 24 -4.96 -17.36 13.65
CA SER A 24 -5.54 -16.70 14.85
C SER A 24 -4.63 -16.78 16.09
N ASN A 25 -3.71 -17.75 16.12
CA ASN A 25 -2.72 -17.93 17.18
C ASN A 25 -1.31 -17.45 16.82
N ALA A 26 -1.13 -16.79 15.66
CA ALA A 26 0.16 -16.22 15.33
C ALA A 26 0.49 -15.05 16.29
N PRO A 27 1.77 -14.87 16.66
CA PRO A 27 2.17 -13.74 17.49
C PRO A 27 1.76 -12.39 16.89
N SER A 28 1.36 -11.43 17.74
CA SER A 28 1.11 -10.06 17.30
C SER A 28 2.33 -9.48 16.59
N GLY A 29 2.09 -8.74 15.50
CA GLY A 29 3.13 -8.21 14.63
C GLY A 29 3.58 -9.16 13.52
N THR A 30 3.12 -10.42 13.49
CA THR A 30 3.44 -11.34 12.40
C THR A 30 2.81 -10.89 11.09
N ILE A 31 3.61 -10.79 10.03
CA ILE A 31 3.11 -10.55 8.66
C ILE A 31 2.66 -11.90 8.10
N ILE A 32 1.37 -12.03 7.80
CA ILE A 32 0.72 -13.27 7.35
C ILE A 32 0.30 -13.26 5.88
N SER A 33 0.26 -12.09 5.27
CA SER A 33 0.00 -11.91 3.84
C SER A 33 0.61 -10.59 3.37
N HIS A 34 0.99 -10.52 2.11
CA HIS A 34 1.48 -9.28 1.51
C HIS A 34 1.10 -9.18 0.04
N ALA A 35 1.03 -7.95 -0.45
CA ALA A 35 0.84 -7.63 -1.86
C ALA A 35 1.75 -6.47 -2.24
N TYR A 36 2.17 -6.46 -3.49
CA TYR A 36 3.11 -5.48 -4.03
C TYR A 36 2.66 -5.01 -5.39
N GLY A 37 2.96 -3.77 -5.73
CA GLY A 37 2.74 -3.20 -7.04
C GLY A 37 3.80 -2.17 -7.41
N THR A 38 4.11 -2.11 -8.69
CA THR A 38 4.99 -1.10 -9.30
C THR A 38 4.30 -0.45 -10.48
N MET A 39 4.77 0.72 -10.89
CA MET A 39 4.36 1.33 -12.15
C MET A 39 5.27 0.87 -13.27
N GLY A 40 4.67 0.41 -14.37
CA GLY A 40 5.39 0.05 -15.59
C GLY A 40 5.47 1.18 -16.63
N SER A 41 4.78 2.30 -16.40
CA SER A 41 4.72 3.43 -17.32
C SER A 41 4.71 4.75 -16.56
N SER A 42 5.18 5.81 -17.24
CA SER A 42 5.10 7.17 -16.69
C SER A 42 3.66 7.63 -16.58
N PHE A 43 3.40 8.39 -15.53
CA PHE A 43 2.12 9.06 -15.28
C PHE A 43 2.39 10.52 -14.90
N SER A 44 1.53 11.41 -15.34
CA SER A 44 1.56 12.82 -14.90
C SER A 44 0.16 13.40 -14.81
N THR A 45 -0.01 14.37 -13.92
CA THR A 45 -1.27 15.11 -13.81
C THR A 45 -1.06 16.53 -13.30
N THR A 46 -1.91 17.43 -13.76
CA THR A 46 -2.08 18.81 -13.28
C THR A 46 -3.43 18.99 -12.60
N SER A 47 -4.20 17.90 -12.45
CA SER A 47 -5.58 17.93 -11.97
C SER A 47 -5.68 18.33 -10.50
N ASP A 48 -6.60 19.21 -10.19
CA ASP A 48 -7.04 19.54 -8.82
C ASP A 48 -8.07 18.54 -8.27
N SER A 49 -8.55 17.64 -9.10
CA SER A 49 -9.37 16.49 -8.70
C SER A 49 -8.49 15.26 -8.46
N GLN A 50 -9.00 14.32 -7.67
CA GLN A 50 -8.31 13.06 -7.36
C GLN A 50 -8.18 12.20 -8.62
N VAL A 51 -6.95 11.83 -8.97
CA VAL A 51 -6.63 11.03 -10.15
C VAL A 51 -5.87 9.78 -9.74
N ALA A 52 -6.30 8.63 -10.26
CA ALA A 52 -5.62 7.36 -10.08
C ALA A 52 -4.28 7.35 -10.80
N THR A 53 -3.21 7.04 -10.10
CA THR A 53 -1.85 7.02 -10.69
C THR A 53 -1.56 5.76 -11.52
N GLY A 54 -2.37 4.71 -11.36
CA GLY A 54 -2.07 3.38 -11.89
C GLY A 54 -1.15 2.55 -10.97
N LEU A 55 -0.63 3.13 -9.90
CA LEU A 55 0.14 2.40 -8.89
C LEU A 55 -0.83 1.62 -7.99
N ILE A 56 -0.90 0.32 -8.23
CA ILE A 56 -1.87 -0.59 -7.60
C ILE A 56 -1.18 -1.86 -7.11
N THR A 57 -1.58 -2.37 -5.93
CA THR A 57 -1.09 -3.66 -5.45
C THR A 57 -1.65 -4.83 -6.28
N SER A 58 -0.91 -5.91 -6.34
CA SER A 58 -1.50 -7.24 -6.63
C SER A 58 -2.62 -7.55 -5.62
N PRO A 59 -3.48 -8.54 -5.90
CA PRO A 59 -4.48 -8.96 -4.92
C PRO A 59 -3.84 -9.47 -3.63
N LEU A 60 -4.30 -8.97 -2.48
CA LEU A 60 -4.00 -9.52 -1.16
C LEU A 60 -5.22 -10.30 -0.69
N VAL A 61 -5.05 -11.59 -0.37
CA VAL A 61 -6.13 -12.40 0.19
C VAL A 61 -6.06 -12.34 1.71
N LYS A 62 -7.12 -11.85 2.34
CA LYS A 62 -7.24 -11.74 3.80
C LYS A 62 -7.20 -13.11 4.46
N LYS A 63 -6.39 -13.23 5.50
CA LYS A 63 -6.22 -14.45 6.31
C LYS A 63 -6.97 -14.40 7.63
N LEU A 64 -7.17 -13.20 8.18
CA LEU A 64 -7.92 -12.96 9.40
C LEU A 64 -8.96 -11.84 9.19
N PRO A 65 -10.03 -11.78 9.99
CA PRO A 65 -10.95 -10.64 9.95
C PRO A 65 -10.20 -9.34 10.20
N ASN A 66 -10.59 -8.27 9.51
CA ASN A 66 -9.97 -6.96 9.72
C ASN A 66 -10.46 -6.32 11.02
N GLY A 67 -9.55 -5.76 11.81
CA GLY A 67 -9.89 -5.15 13.08
C GLY A 67 -8.66 -4.72 13.87
N SER A 68 -8.86 -4.48 15.17
CA SER A 68 -7.81 -4.10 16.13
C SER A 68 -7.77 -5.02 17.36
N ALA A 69 -8.68 -5.98 17.47
CA ALA A 69 -8.74 -6.92 18.58
C ALA A 69 -7.83 -8.15 18.35
N ALA A 70 -7.54 -8.89 19.42
CA ALA A 70 -6.86 -10.19 19.32
C ALA A 70 -7.62 -11.14 18.37
N GLY A 71 -6.90 -11.93 17.58
CA GLY A 71 -7.47 -12.82 16.57
C GLY A 71 -7.97 -12.13 15.31
N THR A 72 -7.67 -10.85 15.16
CA THR A 72 -7.88 -10.06 13.94
C THR A 72 -6.54 -9.62 13.35
N SER A 73 -6.59 -8.99 12.20
CA SER A 73 -5.43 -8.37 11.57
C SER A 73 -5.74 -6.97 11.07
N ARG A 74 -4.71 -6.19 10.86
CA ARG A 74 -4.75 -4.90 10.18
C ARG A 74 -3.91 -4.95 8.90
N ILE A 75 -4.16 -4.03 7.98
CA ILE A 75 -3.32 -3.94 6.79
C ILE A 75 -2.52 -2.64 6.85
N HIS A 76 -1.19 -2.76 6.84
CA HIS A 76 -0.30 -1.63 6.64
C HIS A 76 -0.08 -1.45 5.14
N VAL A 77 -0.29 -0.23 4.66
CA VAL A 77 -0.06 0.13 3.27
C VAL A 77 0.97 1.24 3.20
N PHE A 78 1.97 1.06 2.36
CA PHE A 78 2.98 2.05 2.06
C PHE A 78 3.01 2.29 0.56
N CYS A 79 2.97 3.53 0.14
CA CYS A 79 3.27 3.88 -1.24
C CYS A 79 4.37 4.94 -1.28
N PHE A 80 5.23 4.79 -2.26
CA PHE A 80 6.36 5.67 -2.49
C PHE A 80 6.56 5.86 -3.98
N GLY A 81 6.85 7.08 -4.38
CA GLY A 81 7.18 7.40 -5.76
C GLY A 81 6.47 8.66 -6.22
N GLY A 82 6.85 9.10 -7.39
CA GLY A 82 6.42 10.36 -7.92
C GLY A 82 7.30 11.50 -7.44
N ASN A 83 7.45 12.46 -8.31
CA ASN A 83 8.16 13.70 -8.05
C ASN A 83 7.26 14.84 -8.50
N ARG A 84 7.29 15.91 -7.76
CA ARG A 84 6.69 17.15 -8.20
C ARG A 84 7.66 17.86 -9.12
N ASP A 85 7.20 18.21 -10.30
CA ASP A 85 7.88 19.15 -11.18
C ASP A 85 7.10 20.47 -11.15
N SER A 86 7.62 21.47 -10.48
CA SER A 86 6.91 22.73 -10.33
C SER A 86 7.88 23.89 -10.41
N ASN A 87 7.57 24.78 -11.31
CA ASN A 87 8.18 26.12 -11.34
C ASN A 87 7.48 27.10 -10.38
N SER A 88 6.52 26.64 -9.59
CA SER A 88 5.70 27.45 -8.70
C SER A 88 5.80 26.99 -7.27
N GLU A 89 6.09 27.91 -6.37
CA GLU A 89 6.28 27.66 -4.94
C GLU A 89 4.97 27.51 -4.13
N SER A 90 3.80 27.62 -4.76
CA SER A 90 2.54 27.83 -4.04
C SER A 90 1.53 26.67 -4.06
N GLY A 91 1.85 25.51 -4.59
CA GLY A 91 0.88 24.42 -4.71
C GLY A 91 0.98 23.39 -3.57
N GLN A 92 -0.15 22.82 -3.18
CA GLN A 92 -0.23 21.68 -2.27
C GLN A 92 -0.58 20.42 -3.06
N ASP A 93 0.14 19.35 -2.83
CA ASP A 93 -0.14 18.04 -3.39
C ASP A 93 -0.75 17.16 -2.32
N VAL A 94 -1.70 16.34 -2.71
CA VAL A 94 -2.29 15.36 -1.81
C VAL A 94 -2.09 13.98 -2.41
N THR A 95 -1.50 13.10 -1.62
CA THR A 95 -1.42 11.67 -1.92
C THR A 95 -2.50 10.95 -1.13
N LEU A 96 -3.30 10.14 -1.82
CA LEU A 96 -4.41 9.42 -1.21
C LEU A 96 -4.26 7.92 -1.47
N ILE A 97 -4.70 7.12 -0.51
CA ILE A 97 -4.76 5.67 -0.64
C ILE A 97 -6.23 5.25 -0.70
N TYR A 98 -6.55 4.53 -1.76
CA TYR A 98 -7.86 3.95 -2.03
C TYR A 98 -7.83 2.45 -1.92
N ARG A 99 -8.92 1.85 -1.46
CA ARG A 99 -9.11 0.42 -1.32
C ARG A 99 -10.26 -0.09 -2.18
N SER A 100 -10.07 -1.25 -2.81
CA SER A 100 -11.10 -2.08 -3.42
C SER A 100 -11.14 -3.42 -2.72
N VAL A 101 -12.34 -3.91 -2.41
CA VAL A 101 -12.58 -5.25 -1.85
C VAL A 101 -13.38 -6.05 -2.87
N ASN A 102 -12.94 -7.28 -3.18
CA ASN A 102 -13.60 -8.20 -4.10
C ASN A 102 -13.92 -7.58 -5.48
N GLY A 103 -13.03 -6.71 -5.97
CA GLY A 103 -13.17 -6.06 -7.27
C GLY A 103 -14.21 -4.94 -7.33
N GLN A 104 -14.74 -4.51 -6.21
CA GLN A 104 -15.66 -3.36 -6.14
C GLN A 104 -14.92 -2.04 -6.43
N SER A 105 -15.68 -0.96 -6.60
CA SER A 105 -15.13 0.37 -6.80
C SER A 105 -14.18 0.78 -5.67
N TYR A 106 -13.13 1.50 -6.03
CA TYR A 106 -12.17 2.03 -5.07
C TYR A 106 -12.80 3.10 -4.19
N THR A 107 -12.54 3.00 -2.87
CA THR A 107 -12.99 3.98 -1.87
C THR A 107 -11.78 4.54 -1.13
N GLU A 108 -11.79 5.86 -0.88
CA GLU A 108 -10.74 6.53 -0.12
C GLU A 108 -10.62 5.95 1.29
N ARG A 109 -9.39 5.72 1.74
CA ARG A 109 -9.10 5.22 3.08
C ARG A 109 -8.41 6.25 3.94
N ASP A 110 -7.44 6.95 3.38
CA ASP A 110 -6.71 8.00 4.07
C ASP A 110 -5.94 8.85 3.05
N TYR A 111 -5.46 9.99 3.49
CA TYR A 111 -4.63 10.87 2.70
C TYR A 111 -3.39 11.31 3.51
N ALA A 112 -2.30 11.54 2.81
CA ALA A 112 -1.17 12.26 3.31
C ALA A 112 -1.07 13.57 2.54
N ASP A 113 -1.18 14.69 3.23
CA ASP A 113 -0.81 15.97 2.65
C ASP A 113 0.70 15.97 2.47
N ALA A 114 1.16 16.01 1.23
CA ALA A 114 2.53 16.35 0.96
C ALA A 114 2.68 17.83 1.28
N GLN A 115 3.28 18.12 2.44
CA GLN A 115 3.57 19.49 2.84
C GLN A 115 4.46 20.14 1.80
N TYR A 116 4.12 21.36 1.47
CA TYR A 116 4.98 22.28 0.76
C TYR A 116 6.37 22.34 1.42
N VAL A 117 7.36 21.83 0.73
CA VAL A 117 8.75 22.14 1.02
C VAL A 117 9.28 22.83 -0.23
N GLY A 118 9.51 24.12 -0.17
CA GLY A 118 10.01 24.90 -1.29
C GLY A 118 11.23 24.24 -1.91
N GLY A 119 11.13 23.86 -3.17
CA GLY A 119 12.22 23.24 -3.89
C GLY A 119 11.76 22.06 -4.77
N TYR A 120 12.47 21.87 -5.81
CA TYR A 120 12.33 20.87 -6.84
C TYR A 120 12.46 19.47 -6.22
N TRP A 121 11.58 18.51 -6.53
CA TRP A 121 11.78 17.09 -6.30
C TRP A 121 11.46 16.53 -4.90
N ASN A 122 10.26 16.74 -4.41
CA ASN A 122 9.79 16.02 -3.23
C ASN A 122 9.11 14.70 -3.63
N PRO A 123 9.54 13.57 -3.08
CA PRO A 123 8.87 12.30 -3.34
C PRO A 123 7.48 12.29 -2.72
N HIS A 124 6.50 11.78 -3.47
CA HIS A 124 5.18 11.48 -2.93
C HIS A 124 5.26 10.16 -2.17
N CYS A 125 4.91 10.19 -0.90
CA CYS A 125 4.78 9.00 -0.08
C CYS A 125 3.55 9.11 0.82
N ALA A 126 2.90 7.99 1.06
CA ALA A 126 1.83 7.88 2.03
C ALA A 126 1.89 6.51 2.70
N SER A 127 1.46 6.46 3.95
CA SER A 127 1.29 5.22 4.67
C SER A 127 0.02 5.28 5.50
N ILE A 128 -0.71 4.17 5.54
CA ILE A 128 -1.91 4.03 6.36
C ILE A 128 -1.90 2.70 7.09
N VAL A 129 -2.67 2.65 8.17
CA VAL A 129 -3.05 1.41 8.85
C VAL A 129 -4.55 1.23 8.69
N ASP A 130 -4.95 0.31 7.82
CA ASP A 130 -6.37 0.02 7.58
C ASP A 130 -6.89 -0.99 8.62
N THR A 131 -7.63 -0.47 9.59
CA THR A 131 -8.28 -1.23 10.67
C THR A 131 -9.79 -1.25 10.55
N SER A 132 -10.35 -0.93 9.37
CA SER A 132 -11.82 -0.80 9.15
C SER A 132 -12.55 -2.08 9.57
N VAL A 133 -13.12 -2.08 10.75
CA VAL A 133 -13.82 -3.24 11.34
C VAL A 133 -15.02 -3.64 10.46
N GLY A 134 -15.14 -4.94 10.17
CA GLY A 134 -16.25 -5.49 9.38
C GLY A 134 -16.19 -5.19 7.87
N ALA A 135 -15.20 -4.44 7.41
CA ALA A 135 -15.10 -4.09 5.99
C ALA A 135 -14.46 -5.18 5.14
N MET A 136 -13.72 -6.10 5.75
CA MET A 136 -13.02 -7.19 5.09
C MET A 136 -13.03 -8.42 5.97
N GLY A 137 -13.45 -9.55 5.41
CA GLY A 137 -13.46 -10.87 6.05
C GLY A 137 -12.34 -11.78 5.55
N VAL A 138 -12.23 -12.95 6.18
CA VAL A 138 -11.32 -14.01 5.72
C VAL A 138 -11.71 -14.44 4.30
N GLY A 139 -10.72 -14.56 3.42
CA GLY A 139 -10.92 -14.92 2.02
C GLY A 139 -11.20 -13.75 1.08
N ASP A 140 -11.51 -12.56 1.61
CA ASP A 140 -11.70 -11.38 0.77
C ASP A 140 -10.41 -11.01 0.04
N THR A 141 -10.57 -10.60 -1.22
CA THR A 141 -9.48 -10.09 -2.05
C THR A 141 -9.44 -8.58 -1.96
N VAL A 142 -8.32 -8.04 -1.50
CA VAL A 142 -8.15 -6.60 -1.28
C VAL A 142 -7.06 -6.05 -2.19
N ARG A 143 -7.29 -4.87 -2.75
CA ARG A 143 -6.30 -4.10 -3.50
C ARG A 143 -6.26 -2.67 -3.00
N TYR A 144 -5.07 -2.09 -2.99
CA TYR A 144 -4.86 -0.69 -2.71
C TYR A 144 -4.29 0.02 -3.93
N GLN A 145 -4.72 1.26 -4.12
CA GLN A 145 -4.27 2.10 -5.23
C GLN A 145 -3.94 3.50 -4.73
N MET A 146 -2.86 4.05 -5.25
CA MET A 146 -2.47 5.42 -4.99
C MET A 146 -3.20 6.38 -5.92
N TYR A 147 -3.76 7.43 -5.35
CA TYR A 147 -4.32 8.58 -6.03
C TYR A 147 -3.55 9.83 -5.66
N VAL A 148 -3.59 10.80 -6.53
CA VAL A 148 -2.99 12.13 -6.29
C VAL A 148 -3.92 13.23 -6.77
N ARG A 149 -3.72 14.43 -6.23
CA ARG A 149 -4.30 15.67 -6.78
C ARG A 149 -3.35 16.83 -6.57
N CYS A 150 -3.37 17.79 -7.47
CA CYS A 150 -2.66 19.06 -7.36
C CYS A 150 -3.60 20.12 -6.78
N ARG A 151 -3.31 20.69 -5.63
CA ARG A 151 -4.04 21.84 -5.10
C ARG A 151 -3.34 23.13 -5.48
N GLY A 152 -4.01 24.02 -6.20
CA GLY A 152 -3.54 25.38 -6.45
C GLY A 152 -3.00 25.69 -7.85
N GLY A 153 -3.02 24.74 -8.77
CA GLY A 153 -2.75 24.98 -10.20
C GLY A 153 -1.31 25.37 -10.57
N GLY A 154 -0.93 25.13 -11.80
CA GLY A 154 0.34 25.62 -12.36
C GLY A 154 1.54 24.69 -12.19
N TYR A 155 1.40 23.50 -11.66
CA TYR A 155 2.46 22.50 -11.59
C TYR A 155 1.96 21.10 -11.98
N THR A 156 2.90 20.21 -12.25
CA THR A 156 2.63 18.84 -12.67
C THR A 156 3.23 17.87 -11.66
N ILE A 157 2.45 16.89 -11.22
CA ILE A 157 2.96 15.73 -10.49
C ILE A 157 3.38 14.69 -11.53
N TRP A 158 4.58 14.17 -11.40
CA TRP A 158 5.14 13.13 -12.25
C TRP A 158 5.45 11.87 -11.45
N PHE A 159 5.15 10.72 -12.05
CA PHE A 159 5.53 9.39 -11.54
C PHE A 159 6.31 8.65 -12.60
N HIS A 160 7.31 7.91 -12.17
CA HIS A 160 8.18 7.11 -13.04
C HIS A 160 8.85 7.95 -14.15
N ARG A 161 9.30 9.16 -13.80
CA ARG A 161 10.10 9.99 -14.69
C ARG A 161 11.58 9.76 -14.41
N GLU A 162 12.33 9.43 -15.46
CA GLU A 162 13.78 9.39 -15.38
C GLU A 162 14.33 10.83 -15.30
N ILE A 163 15.18 11.08 -14.29
CA ILE A 163 15.80 12.38 -14.08
C ILE A 163 17.29 12.15 -13.88
N GLY A 164 18.09 12.72 -14.81
CA GLY A 164 19.54 12.63 -14.72
C GLY A 164 20.09 11.20 -14.75
N GLY A 165 19.40 10.27 -15.40
CA GLY A 165 19.81 8.87 -15.50
C GLY A 165 19.48 8.03 -14.26
N VAL A 166 18.74 8.57 -13.28
CA VAL A 166 18.27 7.82 -12.12
C VAL A 166 16.76 7.66 -12.21
N SER A 167 16.30 6.44 -12.49
CA SER A 167 14.89 6.09 -12.44
C SER A 167 14.56 5.44 -11.10
N GLY A 168 13.71 6.08 -10.30
CA GLY A 168 13.07 5.43 -9.16
C GLY A 168 11.73 4.85 -9.59
N SER A 169 11.57 3.54 -9.54
CA SER A 169 10.26 2.93 -9.80
C SER A 169 9.34 3.17 -8.61
N PRO A 170 8.20 3.85 -8.79
CA PRO A 170 7.19 3.95 -7.75
C PRO A 170 6.71 2.57 -7.33
N TYR A 171 6.42 2.40 -6.04
CA TYR A 171 5.90 1.15 -5.53
C TYR A 171 4.83 1.36 -4.47
N ILE A 172 3.97 0.36 -4.32
CA ILE A 172 2.99 0.24 -3.25
C ILE A 172 3.07 -1.15 -2.65
N ILE A 173 3.07 -1.22 -1.33
CA ILE A 173 3.12 -2.46 -0.56
C ILE A 173 1.94 -2.47 0.40
N ALA A 174 1.24 -3.60 0.49
CA ALA A 174 0.25 -3.86 1.52
C ALA A 174 0.65 -5.12 2.29
N GLN A 175 0.64 -5.04 3.62
CA GLN A 175 1.01 -6.13 4.52
C GLN A 175 -0.08 -6.37 5.54
N GLU A 176 -0.61 -7.59 5.57
CA GLU A 176 -1.53 -8.02 6.61
C GLU A 176 -0.75 -8.46 7.85
N ILE A 177 -1.03 -7.81 8.98
CA ILE A 177 -0.28 -7.97 10.24
C ILE A 177 -1.25 -8.37 11.34
N VAL A 178 -0.91 -9.42 12.08
CA VAL A 178 -1.69 -9.92 13.24
C VAL A 178 -1.67 -8.90 14.38
N ASN A 179 -2.84 -8.69 15.03
CA ASN A 179 -2.98 -7.82 16.21
C ASN A 179 -2.69 -8.54 17.51
#